data_9233feb3cee50af0bc25071a2a3f8177
#
_entry.id   9233feb3cee50af0bc25071a2a3f8177
#
_cell.length_a   1.000
_cell.length_b   1.000
_cell.length_c   1.000
_cell.angle_alpha   90.00
_cell.angle_beta   90.00
_cell.angle_gamma   90.00
#
_symmetry.space_group_name_H-M   'P 1'
#
loop_
_entity.id
_entity.type
_entity.pdbx_description
1 polymer ?
#
loop_
_entity_poly.entity_id
_entity_poly.type
_entity_poly.pdbx_seq_one_letter_code
_entity_poly.pdbx_strand_id
1 'polypeptide(L)'
;MDNQPKHSNPFLPLFFALVLVVGVFIGIRLNRNSQQNQLIEMFSSSNMGMNKLDELMDYIVRDYVDTIARDSLTEMTIQDLLGNLDPHSAYIPASDLQATNEPLNGNFEGIGIEFNILRDTIYVVTAIPGGPSEKAGIRSGDKIITVNGKKFAGNGITSEMVFKNLKGKGGTVVKIGVLRFATGKIETFNITRGKIPIYSVDASFMMDSITGFIKISRFASTTYKEFCDALDKLQKQGMKQLMLDLRGNPGGYLDAAIAISDEFLPKGKMIVYTQGKNKPRQNSVASEKGTFETEKLAVLIDENSASASEIVAGAVQDNDRGIIVGRRSFGKGLVQEQKEFIDGSAIRLTIARYYTPTGRCIQKPYTNGRTEDYYHEEATRYTSGELLHADSVKINKKLKYKTPGGKIVYGGGGIMPDYFIPIDTGKVSRYVSELVYNNIINDFALEYVNKKRASLKYANAAAFNKQFVVDAKIFNELKQYAAKNKVKQQPVSDQGLESINNLLKAYVAKSLFNQEAWYLVKNSDDEMCKKALKALHQ
;
A
#
# COMPACT_ATOMS: atom_id res chain seq x y z
N MET A 1 -33.31 98.79 37.92
CA MET A 1 -32.54 97.75 37.31
C MET A 1 -33.09 96.43 37.78
N ASP A 2 -34.08 95.87 37.10
CA ASP A 2 -34.79 94.67 37.45
C ASP A 2 -34.09 93.44 36.92
N ASN A 3 -33.68 92.57 37.85
CA ASN A 3 -33.23 91.24 37.55
C ASN A 3 -34.40 90.28 37.72
N GLN A 4 -35.04 89.83 36.68
CA GLN A 4 -36.00 88.72 36.75
C GLN A 4 -35.30 87.36 36.69
N PRO A 5 -35.64 86.38 37.45
CA PRO A 5 -35.07 85.04 37.38
C PRO A 5 -35.69 84.26 36.21
N LYS A 6 -34.83 83.71 35.39
CA LYS A 6 -35.25 82.80 34.31
C LYS A 6 -35.82 81.48 34.93
N HIS A 7 -37.11 81.23 34.75
CA HIS A 7 -37.72 79.94 35.08
C HIS A 7 -37.14 78.83 34.20
N SER A 8 -36.26 78.04 34.74
CA SER A 8 -35.86 76.78 34.12
C SER A 8 -36.96 75.74 34.35
N ASN A 9 -37.51 75.26 33.33
CA ASN A 9 -38.56 74.24 33.34
C ASN A 9 -37.93 72.91 33.89
N PRO A 10 -38.28 72.41 35.05
CA PRO A 10 -37.64 71.28 35.72
C PRO A 10 -37.91 69.97 34.98
N PHE A 11 -38.84 69.93 34.03
CA PHE A 11 -39.19 68.76 33.25
C PHE A 11 -38.39 68.63 31.95
N LEU A 12 -37.61 69.61 31.58
CA LEU A 12 -36.84 69.60 30.31
C LEU A 12 -35.75 68.49 30.29
N PRO A 13 -34.99 68.28 31.38
CA PRO A 13 -34.05 67.15 31.45
C PRO A 13 -34.72 65.79 31.39
N LEU A 14 -35.89 65.63 31.99
CA LEU A 14 -36.68 64.39 31.95
C LEU A 14 -37.19 64.06 30.56
N PHE A 15 -37.64 65.09 29.83
CA PHE A 15 -38.08 64.96 28.45
C PHE A 15 -36.93 64.53 27.53
N PHE A 16 -35.74 65.10 27.64
CA PHE A 16 -34.56 64.68 26.89
C PHE A 16 -34.12 63.24 27.23
N ALA A 17 -34.18 62.87 28.51
CA ALA A 17 -33.88 61.50 28.93
C ALA A 17 -34.88 60.49 28.32
N LEU A 18 -36.16 60.83 28.25
CA LEU A 18 -37.20 59.95 27.68
C LEU A 18 -37.04 59.82 26.17
N VAL A 19 -36.73 60.93 25.45
CA VAL A 19 -36.45 60.92 23.99
C VAL A 19 -35.21 60.06 23.70
N LEU A 20 -34.18 60.14 24.54
CA LEU A 20 -32.97 59.36 24.38
C LEU A 20 -33.24 57.86 24.59
N VAL A 21 -33.99 57.48 25.62
CA VAL A 21 -34.39 56.09 25.87
C VAL A 21 -35.26 55.56 24.75
N VAL A 22 -36.22 56.30 24.25
CA VAL A 22 -37.04 55.90 23.10
C VAL A 22 -36.21 55.79 21.83
N GLY A 23 -35.27 56.70 21.58
CA GLY A 23 -34.34 56.64 20.43
C GLY A 23 -33.43 55.39 20.49
N VAL A 24 -32.88 55.06 21.68
CA VAL A 24 -32.11 53.85 21.87
C VAL A 24 -32.95 52.60 21.67
N PHE A 25 -34.18 52.56 22.17
CA PHE A 25 -35.09 51.43 21.97
C PHE A 25 -35.48 51.19 20.51
N ILE A 26 -35.74 52.29 19.76
CA ILE A 26 -36.02 52.24 18.33
C ILE A 26 -34.76 51.80 17.57
N GLY A 27 -33.57 52.32 17.92
CA GLY A 27 -32.31 51.96 17.33
C GLY A 27 -31.94 50.48 17.54
N ILE A 28 -32.16 49.96 18.75
CA ILE A 28 -31.96 48.52 19.06
C ILE A 28 -32.93 47.65 18.25
N ARG A 29 -34.20 48.08 18.12
CA ARG A 29 -35.20 47.34 17.38
C ARG A 29 -34.97 47.33 15.85
N LEU A 30 -34.53 48.43 15.28
CA LEU A 30 -34.15 48.57 13.87
C LEU A 30 -32.86 47.79 13.55
N ASN A 31 -31.86 47.88 14.42
CA ASN A 31 -30.60 47.15 14.24
C ASN A 31 -30.76 45.64 14.41
N ARG A 32 -31.66 45.19 15.28
CA ARG A 32 -31.94 43.74 15.46
C ARG A 32 -32.60 43.13 14.22
N ASN A 33 -33.48 43.84 13.55
CA ASN A 33 -34.09 43.38 12.31
C ASN A 33 -33.12 43.42 11.12
N SER A 34 -32.22 44.39 11.04
CA SER A 34 -31.23 44.49 9.96
C SER A 34 -30.13 43.44 10.06
N GLN A 35 -29.63 43.15 11.26
CA GLN A 35 -28.60 42.09 11.44
C GLN A 35 -29.16 40.71 11.27
N GLN A 36 -30.40 40.43 11.72
CA GLN A 36 -31.03 39.12 11.53
C GLN A 36 -31.29 38.83 10.04
N ASN A 37 -31.71 39.81 9.26
CA ASN A 37 -31.94 39.62 7.83
C ASN A 37 -30.62 39.51 7.05
N GLN A 38 -29.55 40.24 7.38
CA GLN A 38 -28.24 40.06 6.76
C GLN A 38 -27.59 38.72 7.11
N LEU A 39 -27.71 38.23 8.36
CA LEU A 39 -27.28 36.89 8.76
C LEU A 39 -28.09 35.81 8.03
N ILE A 40 -29.40 35.95 7.97
CA ILE A 40 -30.28 35.00 7.26
C ILE A 40 -29.97 35.01 5.75
N GLU A 41 -29.74 36.17 5.09
CA GLU A 41 -29.33 36.21 3.70
C GLU A 41 -27.90 35.68 3.46
N MET A 42 -26.93 35.91 4.33
CA MET A 42 -25.61 35.29 4.25
C MET A 42 -25.65 33.75 4.48
N PHE A 43 -26.51 33.25 5.33
CA PHE A 43 -26.69 31.82 5.53
C PHE A 43 -27.60 31.18 4.47
N SER A 44 -28.55 31.88 3.89
CA SER A 44 -29.46 31.34 2.88
C SER A 44 -28.88 31.25 1.47
N SER A 45 -27.94 32.11 1.11
CA SER A 45 -27.33 32.09 -0.23
C SER A 45 -26.21 31.06 -0.40
N SER A 46 -25.57 30.60 0.69
CA SER A 46 -24.53 29.56 0.65
C SER A 46 -25.02 28.14 0.96
N ASN A 47 -26.26 27.95 1.41
CA ASN A 47 -26.74 26.69 2.00
C ASN A 47 -27.90 26.00 1.26
N MET A 48 -28.35 26.49 0.10
CA MET A 48 -29.50 25.86 -0.57
C MET A 48 -29.27 24.38 -0.97
N GLY A 49 -28.02 23.98 -1.21
CA GLY A 49 -27.66 22.60 -1.54
C GLY A 49 -27.48 21.70 -0.31
N MET A 50 -26.93 22.24 0.80
CA MET A 50 -26.76 21.48 2.04
C MET A 50 -28.09 21.22 2.75
N ASN A 51 -28.98 22.20 2.77
CA ASN A 51 -30.31 22.04 3.37
C ASN A 51 -31.12 20.90 2.72
N LYS A 52 -31.06 20.73 1.40
CA LYS A 52 -31.83 19.70 0.71
C LYS A 52 -31.39 18.28 1.07
N LEU A 53 -30.08 18.03 1.24
CA LEU A 53 -29.55 16.73 1.64
C LEU A 53 -29.90 16.42 3.09
N ASP A 54 -29.75 17.40 3.97
CA ASP A 54 -30.12 17.27 5.38
C ASP A 54 -31.63 17.04 5.56
N GLU A 55 -32.47 17.79 4.85
CA GLU A 55 -33.93 17.60 4.86
C GLU A 55 -34.33 16.20 4.38
N LEU A 56 -33.66 15.69 3.34
CA LEU A 56 -33.91 14.34 2.84
C LEU A 56 -33.50 13.29 3.87
N MET A 57 -32.34 13.44 4.51
CA MET A 57 -31.90 12.53 5.55
C MET A 57 -32.83 12.55 6.76
N ASP A 58 -33.27 13.73 7.21
CA ASP A 58 -34.24 13.87 8.30
C ASP A 58 -35.58 13.24 7.97
N TYR A 59 -36.05 13.42 6.71
CA TYR A 59 -37.28 12.79 6.25
C TYR A 59 -37.18 11.26 6.25
N ILE A 60 -36.06 10.69 5.73
CA ILE A 60 -35.84 9.24 5.72
C ILE A 60 -35.78 8.70 7.16
N VAL A 61 -35.00 9.30 8.04
CA VAL A 61 -34.85 8.83 9.44
C VAL A 61 -36.18 8.87 10.19
N ARG A 62 -37.05 9.87 9.89
CA ARG A 62 -38.35 10.03 10.56
C ARG A 62 -39.45 9.14 10.01
N ASP A 63 -39.54 9.02 8.68
CA ASP A 63 -40.76 8.48 8.01
C ASP A 63 -40.52 7.17 7.24
N TYR A 64 -39.25 6.68 7.12
CA TYR A 64 -38.98 5.41 6.46
C TYR A 64 -39.55 4.23 7.27
N VAL A 65 -40.04 3.21 6.58
CA VAL A 65 -40.74 2.07 7.17
C VAL A 65 -39.90 1.30 8.19
N ASP A 66 -38.59 1.22 7.98
CA ASP A 66 -37.64 0.57 8.90
C ASP A 66 -36.76 1.59 9.60
N THR A 67 -36.26 1.24 10.80
CA THR A 67 -35.38 2.13 11.57
C THR A 67 -33.98 2.17 10.94
N ILE A 68 -33.55 3.36 10.53
CA ILE A 68 -32.19 3.64 10.02
C ILE A 68 -31.52 4.68 10.89
N ALA A 69 -30.25 4.40 11.27
CA ALA A 69 -29.43 5.38 11.97
C ALA A 69 -28.95 6.48 11.01
N ARG A 70 -29.05 7.75 11.41
CA ARG A 70 -28.61 8.89 10.61
C ARG A 70 -27.12 8.78 10.20
N ASP A 71 -26.27 8.35 11.14
CA ASP A 71 -24.82 8.21 10.89
C ASP A 71 -24.55 7.19 9.79
N SER A 72 -25.21 6.02 9.82
CA SER A 72 -25.08 5.00 8.77
C SER A 72 -25.52 5.52 7.41
N LEU A 73 -26.63 6.27 7.36
CA LEU A 73 -27.13 6.87 6.13
C LEU A 73 -26.15 7.93 5.59
N THR A 74 -25.54 8.71 6.48
CA THR A 74 -24.52 9.71 6.13
C THR A 74 -23.28 9.04 5.53
N GLU A 75 -22.75 7.98 6.16
CA GLU A 75 -21.60 7.24 5.66
C GLU A 75 -21.86 6.60 4.29
N MET A 76 -23.01 5.96 4.11
CA MET A 76 -23.44 5.40 2.82
C MET A 76 -23.51 6.48 1.74
N THR A 77 -24.10 7.64 2.05
CA THR A 77 -24.22 8.75 1.10
C THR A 77 -22.86 9.30 0.68
N ILE A 78 -21.92 9.42 1.62
CA ILE A 78 -20.55 9.88 1.32
C ILE A 78 -19.83 8.87 0.42
N GLN A 79 -19.95 7.58 0.69
CA GLN A 79 -19.37 6.52 -0.14
C GLN A 79 -19.90 6.56 -1.57
N ASP A 80 -21.23 6.65 -1.73
CA ASP A 80 -21.86 6.73 -3.05
C ASP A 80 -21.45 7.99 -3.82
N LEU A 81 -21.38 9.15 -3.13
CA LEU A 81 -20.97 10.41 -3.73
C LEU A 81 -19.53 10.32 -4.26
N LEU A 82 -18.61 9.79 -3.46
CA LEU A 82 -17.20 9.64 -3.85
C LEU A 82 -17.04 8.60 -4.97
N GLY A 83 -17.78 7.49 -4.93
CA GLY A 83 -17.79 6.45 -5.98
C GLY A 83 -18.22 6.96 -7.35
N ASN A 84 -19.01 8.05 -7.40
CA ASN A 84 -19.42 8.71 -8.63
C ASN A 84 -18.39 9.71 -9.21
N LEU A 85 -17.28 10.00 -8.49
CA LEU A 85 -16.25 10.92 -8.98
C LEU A 85 -15.18 10.19 -9.80
N ASP A 86 -14.48 9.25 -9.19
CA ASP A 86 -13.42 8.46 -9.80
C ASP A 86 -13.21 7.14 -9.02
N PRO A 87 -12.49 6.15 -9.60
CA PRO A 87 -12.33 4.84 -8.95
C PRO A 87 -11.44 4.83 -7.71
N HIS A 88 -10.83 5.94 -7.35
CA HIS A 88 -9.82 6.01 -6.28
C HIS A 88 -10.18 6.96 -5.14
N SER A 89 -11.14 7.87 -5.35
CA SER A 89 -11.70 8.67 -4.27
C SER A 89 -12.51 7.77 -3.33
N ALA A 90 -12.23 7.82 -2.03
CA ALA A 90 -12.82 6.89 -1.06
C ALA A 90 -13.08 7.54 0.29
N TYR A 91 -14.11 7.08 0.97
CA TYR A 91 -14.37 7.34 2.38
C TYR A 91 -13.70 6.26 3.23
N ILE A 92 -13.14 6.65 4.34
CA ILE A 92 -12.49 5.77 5.31
C ILE A 92 -13.17 5.97 6.67
N PRO A 93 -13.95 5.00 7.14
CA PRO A 93 -14.56 5.06 8.48
C PRO A 93 -13.51 5.25 9.58
N ALA A 94 -13.89 5.87 10.68
CA ALA A 94 -13.01 6.10 11.82
C ALA A 94 -12.41 4.79 12.38
N SER A 95 -13.18 3.69 12.36
CA SER A 95 -12.72 2.35 12.75
C SER A 95 -11.54 1.84 11.90
N ASP A 96 -11.46 2.23 10.64
CA ASP A 96 -10.56 1.65 9.64
C ASP A 96 -9.36 2.55 9.34
N LEU A 97 -9.41 3.82 9.76
CA LEU A 97 -8.40 4.83 9.44
C LEU A 97 -7.00 4.43 9.88
N GLN A 98 -6.87 3.94 11.11
CA GLN A 98 -5.58 3.50 11.62
C GLN A 98 -5.02 2.33 10.78
N ALA A 99 -5.82 1.28 10.57
CA ALA A 99 -5.40 0.09 9.81
C ALA A 99 -5.05 0.43 8.35
N THR A 100 -5.79 1.37 7.75
CA THR A 100 -5.56 1.86 6.38
C THR A 100 -4.27 2.67 6.26
N ASN A 101 -3.88 3.41 7.30
CA ASN A 101 -2.67 4.25 7.30
C ASN A 101 -1.41 3.49 7.77
N GLU A 102 -1.52 2.41 8.57
CA GLU A 102 -0.39 1.64 9.07
C GLU A 102 0.62 1.24 7.98
N PRO A 103 0.23 0.68 6.82
CA PRO A 103 1.18 0.30 5.76
C PRO A 103 1.92 1.49 5.14
N LEU A 104 1.28 2.66 5.07
CA LEU A 104 1.89 3.89 4.56
C LEU A 104 2.81 4.55 5.59
N ASN A 105 2.47 4.45 6.88
CA ASN A 105 3.30 4.93 7.97
C ASN A 105 4.54 4.05 8.22
N GLY A 106 4.58 2.84 7.63
CA GLY A 106 5.68 1.90 7.78
C GLY A 106 5.78 1.26 9.16
N ASN A 107 4.70 1.28 9.96
CA ASN A 107 4.64 0.62 11.26
C ASN A 107 3.20 0.40 11.72
N PHE A 108 3.03 -0.57 12.63
CA PHE A 108 1.78 -0.80 13.38
C PHE A 108 2.10 -1.06 14.86
N GLU A 109 1.09 -1.10 15.70
CA GLU A 109 1.26 -1.39 17.12
C GLU A 109 0.74 -2.79 17.47
N GLY A 110 1.59 -3.60 18.13
CA GLY A 110 1.27 -4.98 18.45
C GLY A 110 2.42 -5.74 19.10
N ILE A 111 2.39 -7.08 19.01
CA ILE A 111 3.43 -7.94 19.60
C ILE A 111 4.62 -8.21 18.67
N GLY A 112 4.48 -8.04 17.35
CA GLY A 112 5.56 -8.21 16.36
C GLY A 112 5.93 -9.66 16.09
N ILE A 113 5.02 -10.40 15.45
CA ILE A 113 5.27 -11.72 14.88
C ILE A 113 4.78 -11.81 13.44
N GLU A 114 5.47 -12.56 12.62
CA GLU A 114 4.95 -13.15 11.38
C GLU A 114 4.41 -14.55 11.72
N PHE A 115 3.22 -14.88 11.25
CA PHE A 115 2.56 -16.12 11.62
C PHE A 115 1.80 -16.76 10.47
N ASN A 116 1.60 -18.07 10.56
CA ASN A 116 0.64 -18.81 9.76
C ASN A 116 -0.40 -19.46 10.67
N ILE A 117 -1.62 -19.63 10.17
CA ILE A 117 -2.67 -20.41 10.85
C ILE A 117 -2.67 -21.82 10.24
N LEU A 118 -2.20 -22.80 11.01
CA LEU A 118 -2.17 -24.19 10.61
C LEU A 118 -2.99 -25.04 11.57
N ARG A 119 -3.95 -25.82 11.05
CA ARG A 119 -4.80 -26.70 11.87
C ARG A 119 -5.38 -25.96 13.07
N ASP A 120 -6.00 -24.80 12.77
CA ASP A 120 -6.64 -23.97 13.78
C ASP A 120 -5.72 -23.54 14.94
N THR A 121 -4.46 -23.27 14.64
CA THR A 121 -3.43 -22.85 15.60
C THR A 121 -2.51 -21.83 14.95
N ILE A 122 -2.11 -20.79 15.70
CA ILE A 122 -1.12 -19.80 15.25
C ILE A 122 0.28 -20.41 15.38
N TYR A 123 0.97 -20.53 14.26
CA TYR A 123 2.39 -20.88 14.19
C TYR A 123 3.22 -19.63 13.95
N VAL A 124 4.14 -19.34 14.83
CA VAL A 124 5.10 -18.25 14.66
C VAL A 124 6.11 -18.64 13.57
N VAL A 125 6.08 -17.93 12.45
CA VAL A 125 7.10 -18.05 11.39
C VAL A 125 8.38 -17.38 11.86
N THR A 126 8.28 -16.13 12.33
CA THR A 126 9.40 -15.41 12.95
C THR A 126 8.89 -14.34 13.91
N ALA A 127 9.66 -14.05 14.96
CA ALA A 127 9.50 -12.81 15.71
C ALA A 127 10.22 -11.68 14.96
N ILE A 128 9.55 -10.53 14.79
CA ILE A 128 10.10 -9.40 14.05
C ILE A 128 11.31 -8.84 14.80
N PRO A 129 12.47 -8.69 14.13
CA PRO A 129 13.69 -8.19 14.77
C PRO A 129 13.51 -6.83 15.47
N GLY A 130 14.04 -6.73 16.69
CA GLY A 130 13.88 -5.54 17.54
C GLY A 130 12.50 -5.39 18.18
N GLY A 131 11.54 -6.25 17.83
CA GLY A 131 10.15 -6.21 18.29
C GLY A 131 9.94 -6.77 19.70
N PRO A 132 8.74 -6.54 20.28
CA PRO A 132 8.39 -7.01 21.62
C PRO A 132 8.45 -8.52 21.78
N SER A 133 7.99 -9.29 20.78
CA SER A 133 8.00 -10.76 20.83
C SER A 133 9.40 -11.34 20.82
N GLU A 134 10.33 -10.79 20.03
CA GLU A 134 11.73 -11.21 20.05
C GLU A 134 12.36 -10.96 21.42
N LYS A 135 12.17 -9.73 21.97
CA LYS A 135 12.65 -9.37 23.32
C LYS A 135 12.09 -10.26 24.42
N ALA A 136 10.85 -10.71 24.27
CA ALA A 136 10.21 -11.65 25.19
C ALA A 136 10.71 -13.09 25.01
N GLY A 137 11.47 -13.40 23.95
CA GLY A 137 12.03 -14.73 23.69
C GLY A 137 11.12 -15.67 22.90
N ILE A 138 10.15 -15.15 22.15
CA ILE A 138 9.35 -15.91 21.17
C ILE A 138 10.25 -16.29 20.00
N ARG A 139 10.06 -17.50 19.47
CA ARG A 139 10.94 -18.10 18.45
C ARG A 139 10.14 -18.66 17.27
N SER A 140 10.77 -18.78 16.13
CA SER A 140 10.23 -19.52 14.98
C SER A 140 9.85 -20.94 15.37
N GLY A 141 8.68 -21.41 14.91
CA GLY A 141 8.10 -22.71 15.23
C GLY A 141 7.25 -22.76 16.50
N ASP A 142 7.25 -21.72 17.32
CA ASP A 142 6.37 -21.62 18.49
C ASP A 142 4.90 -21.59 18.07
N LYS A 143 4.03 -22.18 18.92
CA LYS A 143 2.58 -22.20 18.68
C LYS A 143 1.86 -21.42 19.78
N ILE A 144 1.09 -20.42 19.42
CA ILE A 144 0.28 -19.67 20.37
C ILE A 144 -1.01 -20.45 20.66
N ILE A 145 -1.17 -20.89 21.90
CA ILE A 145 -2.29 -21.74 22.33
C ILE A 145 -3.33 -20.94 23.12
N THR A 146 -2.90 -19.98 23.93
CA THR A 146 -3.81 -19.14 24.73
C THR A 146 -3.46 -17.66 24.57
N VAL A 147 -4.48 -16.80 24.65
CA VAL A 147 -4.35 -15.34 24.70
C VAL A 147 -5.17 -14.82 25.87
N ASN A 148 -4.56 -14.02 26.76
CA ASN A 148 -5.15 -13.50 27.99
C ASN A 148 -5.82 -14.58 28.86
N GLY A 149 -5.17 -15.75 28.95
CA GLY A 149 -5.64 -16.89 29.75
C GLY A 149 -6.77 -17.71 29.12
N LYS A 150 -7.33 -17.28 27.99
CA LYS A 150 -8.37 -18.01 27.26
C LYS A 150 -7.74 -18.92 26.21
N LYS A 151 -8.28 -20.13 26.05
CA LYS A 151 -7.88 -21.04 24.96
C LYS A 151 -8.18 -20.35 23.62
N PHE A 152 -7.17 -20.23 22.79
CA PHE A 152 -7.25 -19.59 21.49
C PHE A 152 -7.20 -20.60 20.36
N ALA A 153 -6.28 -21.56 20.41
CA ALA A 153 -6.16 -22.64 19.45
C ALA A 153 -7.37 -23.59 19.49
N GLY A 154 -7.84 -24.04 18.33
CA GLY A 154 -8.95 -24.98 18.19
C GLY A 154 -10.34 -24.34 18.28
N ASN A 155 -10.47 -23.04 17.98
CA ASN A 155 -11.73 -22.28 18.05
C ASN A 155 -12.09 -21.58 16.73
N GLY A 156 -11.72 -22.14 15.59
CA GLY A 156 -11.99 -21.56 14.26
C GLY A 156 -11.23 -20.24 14.05
N ILE A 157 -9.92 -20.24 14.31
CA ILE A 157 -9.08 -19.03 14.26
C ILE A 157 -9.05 -18.43 12.86
N THR A 158 -9.35 -17.14 12.75
CA THR A 158 -9.14 -16.33 11.55
C THR A 158 -8.03 -15.31 11.76
N SER A 159 -7.44 -14.82 10.67
CA SER A 159 -6.44 -13.73 10.73
C SER A 159 -7.00 -12.48 11.42
N GLU A 160 -8.27 -12.16 11.21
CA GLU A 160 -8.95 -11.05 11.87
C GLU A 160 -8.97 -11.24 13.41
N MET A 161 -9.33 -12.44 13.88
CA MET A 161 -9.29 -12.76 15.32
C MET A 161 -7.89 -12.62 15.89
N VAL A 162 -6.86 -13.04 15.14
CA VAL A 162 -5.46 -12.89 15.56
C VAL A 162 -5.10 -11.41 15.67
N PHE A 163 -5.39 -10.61 14.66
CA PHE A 163 -5.12 -9.16 14.69
C PHE A 163 -5.86 -8.48 15.84
N LYS A 164 -7.17 -8.74 16.02
CA LYS A 164 -7.98 -8.16 17.09
C LYS A 164 -7.42 -8.44 18.50
N ASN A 165 -6.78 -9.60 18.71
CA ASN A 165 -6.29 -10.01 20.03
C ASN A 165 -4.81 -9.66 20.25
N LEU A 166 -3.98 -9.67 19.22
CA LEU A 166 -2.53 -9.50 19.35
C LEU A 166 -2.05 -8.08 18.99
N LYS A 167 -2.72 -7.36 18.06
CA LYS A 167 -2.52 -5.91 17.88
C LYS A 167 -3.10 -5.15 19.09
N GLY A 168 -2.76 -3.87 19.19
CA GLY A 168 -3.32 -2.93 20.16
C GLY A 168 -2.30 -1.89 20.60
N LYS A 169 -2.78 -0.87 21.30
CA LYS A 169 -2.03 0.32 21.69
C LYS A 169 -0.70 -0.02 22.37
N GLY A 170 0.37 0.62 21.92
CA GLY A 170 1.70 0.52 22.53
C GLY A 170 1.67 0.79 24.03
N GLY A 171 2.49 0.05 24.79
CA GLY A 171 2.50 0.09 26.27
C GLY A 171 1.49 -0.82 26.95
N THR A 172 0.46 -1.34 26.25
CA THR A 172 -0.46 -2.32 26.82
C THR A 172 0.15 -3.72 26.82
N VAL A 173 -0.23 -4.56 27.79
CA VAL A 173 0.31 -5.91 27.93
C VAL A 173 -0.70 -6.94 27.43
N VAL A 174 -0.21 -7.92 26.67
CA VAL A 174 -0.95 -9.16 26.33
C VAL A 174 -0.23 -10.37 26.89
N LYS A 175 -0.98 -11.27 27.54
CA LYS A 175 -0.47 -12.53 28.07
C LYS A 175 -0.73 -13.63 27.05
N ILE A 176 0.32 -14.29 26.55
CA ILE A 176 0.17 -15.42 25.63
C ILE A 176 0.77 -16.70 26.21
N GLY A 177 0.08 -17.82 25.99
CA GLY A 177 0.61 -19.15 26.29
C GLY A 177 1.09 -19.80 25.00
N VAL A 178 2.35 -20.18 24.99
CA VAL A 178 3.08 -20.68 23.82
C VAL A 178 3.53 -22.11 24.03
N LEU A 179 3.11 -23.02 23.15
CA LEU A 179 3.69 -24.37 23.10
C LEU A 179 5.03 -24.29 22.36
N ARG A 180 6.11 -24.45 23.12
CA ARG A 180 7.47 -24.38 22.62
C ARG A 180 7.80 -25.59 21.74
N PHE A 181 8.17 -25.36 20.49
CA PHE A 181 8.48 -26.45 19.57
C PHE A 181 9.64 -27.33 20.06
N ALA A 182 10.70 -26.72 20.59
CA ALA A 182 11.91 -27.44 21.00
C ALA A 182 11.71 -28.35 22.22
N THR A 183 10.83 -28.03 23.15
CA THR A 183 10.65 -28.72 24.43
C THR A 183 9.31 -29.41 24.59
N GLY A 184 8.32 -29.07 23.74
CA GLY A 184 6.93 -29.54 23.88
C GLY A 184 6.20 -28.99 25.10
N LYS A 185 6.77 -28.01 25.82
CA LYS A 185 6.17 -27.42 27.03
C LYS A 185 5.42 -26.12 26.69
N ILE A 186 4.38 -25.85 27.46
CA ILE A 186 3.67 -24.59 27.39
C ILE A 186 4.36 -23.58 28.32
N GLU A 187 4.82 -22.48 27.76
CA GLU A 187 5.42 -21.35 28.45
C GLU A 187 4.52 -20.12 28.34
N THR A 188 4.49 -19.30 29.38
CA THR A 188 3.67 -18.09 29.38
C THR A 188 4.56 -16.85 29.24
N PHE A 189 4.17 -15.95 28.32
CA PHE A 189 4.86 -14.71 28.07
C PHE A 189 3.92 -13.53 28.26
N ASN A 190 4.38 -12.51 29.00
CA ASN A 190 3.74 -11.20 29.07
C ASN A 190 4.46 -10.28 28.08
N ILE A 191 3.79 -9.89 27.01
CA ILE A 191 4.38 -9.08 25.96
C ILE A 191 3.78 -7.69 26.01
N THR A 192 4.61 -6.68 26.26
CA THR A 192 4.22 -5.28 26.15
C THR A 192 4.20 -4.90 24.68
N ARG A 193 3.02 -4.55 24.15
CA ARG A 193 2.87 -4.11 22.76
C ARG A 193 3.71 -2.89 22.47
N GLY A 194 4.23 -2.77 21.27
CA GLY A 194 5.05 -1.66 20.82
C GLY A 194 4.91 -1.40 19.35
N LYS A 195 5.65 -0.42 18.84
CA LYS A 195 5.73 -0.14 17.41
C LYS A 195 6.51 -1.26 16.71
N ILE A 196 5.91 -1.83 15.68
CA ILE A 196 6.44 -2.91 14.87
C ILE A 196 6.70 -2.34 13.47
N PRO A 197 7.93 -2.36 12.96
CA PRO A 197 8.22 -1.89 11.62
C PRO A 197 7.53 -2.76 10.56
N ILE A 198 6.99 -2.10 9.54
CA ILE A 198 6.52 -2.73 8.29
C ILE A 198 7.52 -2.30 7.23
N TYR A 199 8.48 -3.16 6.93
CA TYR A 199 9.48 -2.84 5.94
C TYR A 199 8.88 -2.75 4.54
N SER A 200 9.41 -1.82 3.75
CA SER A 200 9.05 -1.58 2.36
C SER A 200 10.07 -2.21 1.41
N VAL A 201 11.33 -2.32 1.86
CA VAL A 201 12.39 -3.03 1.15
C VAL A 201 12.41 -4.48 1.64
N ASP A 202 11.77 -5.36 0.87
CA ASP A 202 11.61 -6.77 1.24
C ASP A 202 12.90 -7.58 1.10
N ALA A 203 13.81 -7.16 0.20
CA ALA A 203 15.07 -7.84 -0.05
C ALA A 203 16.12 -6.90 -0.67
N SER A 204 17.39 -7.12 -0.30
CA SER A 204 18.54 -6.45 -0.90
C SER A 204 19.76 -7.37 -0.87
N PHE A 205 20.19 -7.90 -2.03
CA PHE A 205 21.32 -8.84 -2.15
C PHE A 205 22.02 -8.71 -3.48
N MET A 206 23.26 -9.23 -3.56
CA MET A 206 23.99 -9.34 -4.82
C MET A 206 23.49 -10.54 -5.62
N MET A 207 23.04 -10.32 -6.86
CA MET A 207 22.67 -11.39 -7.78
C MET A 207 23.88 -12.10 -8.38
N ASP A 208 24.92 -11.34 -8.67
CA ASP A 208 26.25 -11.77 -9.09
C ASP A 208 27.33 -10.88 -8.48
N SER A 209 28.56 -10.88 -9.00
CA SER A 209 29.69 -10.13 -8.45
C SER A 209 29.57 -8.60 -8.55
N ILE A 210 28.69 -8.08 -9.44
CA ILE A 210 28.57 -6.65 -9.72
C ILE A 210 27.12 -6.14 -9.74
N THR A 211 26.13 -7.04 -9.78
CA THR A 211 24.70 -6.68 -9.88
C THR A 211 24.01 -6.79 -8.54
N GLY A 212 23.55 -5.66 -8.01
CA GLY A 212 22.68 -5.60 -6.85
C GLY A 212 21.21 -5.76 -7.23
N PHE A 213 20.43 -6.34 -6.34
CA PHE A 213 18.97 -6.46 -6.43
C PHE A 213 18.34 -5.79 -5.21
N ILE A 214 17.35 -4.93 -5.45
CA ILE A 214 16.52 -4.31 -4.38
C ILE A 214 15.05 -4.52 -4.75
N LYS A 215 14.27 -5.11 -3.84
CA LYS A 215 12.82 -5.26 -3.95
C LYS A 215 12.11 -4.24 -3.08
N ILE A 216 11.31 -3.37 -3.69
CA ILE A 216 10.41 -2.46 -2.97
C ILE A 216 8.97 -2.93 -3.17
N SER A 217 8.27 -3.25 -2.08
CA SER A 217 6.89 -3.74 -2.11
C SER A 217 5.82 -2.65 -1.96
N ARG A 218 6.20 -1.47 -1.47
CA ARG A 218 5.34 -0.27 -1.31
C ARG A 218 6.18 0.98 -1.12
N PHE A 219 5.54 2.15 -1.19
CA PHE A 219 6.17 3.42 -0.88
C PHE A 219 5.59 4.01 0.42
N ALA A 220 6.16 3.60 1.56
CA ALA A 220 5.85 4.11 2.90
C ALA A 220 6.72 5.31 3.27
N SER A 221 6.45 5.93 4.41
CA SER A 221 7.26 7.05 4.94
C SER A 221 8.72 6.66 5.23
N THR A 222 8.99 5.37 5.46
CA THR A 222 10.32 4.83 5.77
C THR A 222 11.07 4.33 4.54
N THR A 223 10.41 4.21 3.38
CA THR A 223 10.94 3.51 2.19
C THR A 223 12.22 4.13 1.66
N TYR A 224 12.31 5.46 1.61
CA TYR A 224 13.53 6.12 1.11
C TYR A 224 14.74 5.79 1.97
N LYS A 225 14.59 5.84 3.30
CA LYS A 225 15.67 5.47 4.21
C LYS A 225 16.07 4.00 4.04
N GLU A 226 15.10 3.09 3.99
CA GLU A 226 15.35 1.66 3.80
C GLU A 226 16.05 1.38 2.46
N PHE A 227 15.68 2.11 1.41
CA PHE A 227 16.31 2.04 0.10
C PHE A 227 17.77 2.50 0.13
N CYS A 228 18.06 3.66 0.75
CA CYS A 228 19.44 4.16 0.89
C CYS A 228 20.30 3.19 1.70
N ASP A 229 19.78 2.66 2.83
CA ASP A 229 20.49 1.66 3.64
C ASP A 229 20.81 0.39 2.81
N ALA A 230 19.86 -0.03 1.95
CA ALA A 230 20.07 -1.17 1.05
C ALA A 230 21.07 -0.87 -0.07
N LEU A 231 21.01 0.32 -0.67
CA LEU A 231 21.94 0.77 -1.70
C LEU A 231 23.36 0.82 -1.17
N ASP A 232 23.57 1.45 -0.01
CA ASP A 232 24.87 1.52 0.69
C ASP A 232 25.43 0.12 1.01
N LYS A 233 24.57 -0.78 1.50
CA LYS A 233 24.93 -2.18 1.77
C LYS A 233 25.51 -2.84 0.51
N LEU A 234 24.82 -2.69 -0.62
CA LEU A 234 25.21 -3.33 -1.88
C LEU A 234 26.45 -2.67 -2.51
N GLN A 235 26.58 -1.33 -2.44
CA GLN A 235 27.78 -0.62 -2.89
C GLN A 235 29.02 -1.07 -2.13
N LYS A 236 28.94 -1.26 -0.81
CA LYS A 236 30.02 -1.83 0.02
C LYS A 236 30.38 -3.27 -0.36
N GLN A 237 29.45 -4.02 -0.96
CA GLN A 237 29.67 -5.37 -1.48
C GLN A 237 30.24 -5.39 -2.92
N GLY A 238 30.49 -4.21 -3.51
CA GLY A 238 31.08 -4.08 -4.86
C GLY A 238 30.06 -3.94 -5.98
N MET A 239 28.81 -3.58 -5.69
CA MET A 239 27.79 -3.34 -6.70
C MET A 239 28.23 -2.24 -7.69
N LYS A 240 28.02 -2.52 -9.00
CA LYS A 240 28.28 -1.60 -10.11
C LYS A 240 27.03 -1.35 -10.96
N GLN A 241 25.98 -2.14 -10.79
CA GLN A 241 24.72 -2.02 -11.51
C GLN A 241 23.59 -2.52 -10.64
N LEU A 242 22.39 -1.95 -10.83
CA LEU A 242 21.21 -2.21 -9.97
C LEU A 242 20.05 -2.75 -10.77
N MET A 243 19.42 -3.79 -10.23
CA MET A 243 18.09 -4.26 -10.60
C MET A 243 17.11 -3.86 -9.50
N LEU A 244 16.24 -2.88 -9.78
CA LEU A 244 15.19 -2.41 -8.88
C LEU A 244 13.88 -3.12 -9.23
N ASP A 245 13.34 -3.91 -8.30
CA ASP A 245 12.09 -4.66 -8.52
C ASP A 245 10.89 -3.94 -7.87
N LEU A 246 10.01 -3.41 -8.73
CA LEU A 246 8.75 -2.76 -8.37
C LEU A 246 7.51 -3.61 -8.75
N ARG A 247 7.68 -4.87 -9.16
CA ARG A 247 6.57 -5.77 -9.46
C ARG A 247 5.67 -5.96 -8.25
N GLY A 248 4.35 -5.97 -8.46
CA GLY A 248 3.36 -6.10 -7.38
C GLY A 248 3.33 -4.93 -6.39
N ASN A 249 3.97 -3.80 -6.69
CA ASN A 249 4.02 -2.63 -5.82
C ASN A 249 2.90 -1.64 -6.20
N PRO A 250 1.85 -1.47 -5.36
CA PRO A 250 0.69 -0.62 -5.69
C PRO A 250 0.99 0.89 -5.55
N GLY A 251 2.21 1.25 -5.17
CA GLY A 251 2.61 2.64 -4.92
C GLY A 251 2.63 3.01 -3.45
N GLY A 252 2.25 4.24 -3.15
CA GLY A 252 2.24 4.83 -1.82
C GLY A 252 2.55 6.33 -1.87
N TYR A 253 3.39 6.83 -0.97
CA TYR A 253 3.72 8.25 -0.88
C TYR A 253 4.51 8.75 -2.10
N LEU A 254 4.03 9.89 -2.64
CA LEU A 254 4.65 10.60 -3.76
C LEU A 254 6.09 11.02 -3.44
N ASP A 255 6.30 11.59 -2.25
CA ASP A 255 7.61 12.09 -1.83
C ASP A 255 8.67 10.99 -1.75
N ALA A 256 8.27 9.76 -1.35
CA ALA A 256 9.18 8.61 -1.33
C ALA A 256 9.60 8.21 -2.76
N ALA A 257 8.67 8.25 -3.73
CA ALA A 257 8.99 7.98 -5.13
C ALA A 257 9.89 9.06 -5.74
N ILE A 258 9.65 10.32 -5.41
CA ILE A 258 10.49 11.46 -5.84
C ILE A 258 11.90 11.28 -5.27
N ALA A 259 12.04 11.01 -3.97
CA ALA A 259 13.33 10.86 -3.32
C ALA A 259 14.15 9.66 -3.88
N ILE A 260 13.48 8.53 -4.17
CA ILE A 260 14.15 7.37 -4.80
C ILE A 260 14.52 7.68 -6.25
N SER A 261 13.70 8.41 -7.00
CA SER A 261 14.02 8.82 -8.37
C SER A 261 15.19 9.80 -8.42
N ASP A 262 15.31 10.63 -7.38
CA ASP A 262 16.42 11.60 -7.22
C ASP A 262 17.78 10.90 -7.11
N GLU A 263 17.85 9.72 -6.49
CA GLU A 263 19.08 8.91 -6.40
C GLU A 263 19.63 8.49 -7.77
N PHE A 264 18.78 8.45 -8.79
CA PHE A 264 19.13 7.97 -10.13
C PHE A 264 19.38 9.07 -11.15
N LEU A 265 18.95 10.30 -10.90
CA LEU A 265 18.89 11.34 -11.93
C LEU A 265 19.84 12.48 -11.62
N PRO A 266 20.61 12.95 -12.61
CA PRO A 266 21.47 14.13 -12.46
C PRO A 266 20.63 15.38 -12.11
N LYS A 267 21.22 16.30 -11.36
CA LYS A 267 20.64 17.58 -10.97
C LYS A 267 19.86 18.27 -12.09
N GLY A 268 18.68 18.74 -11.76
CA GLY A 268 17.82 19.52 -12.65
C GLY A 268 16.99 18.69 -13.64
N LYS A 269 17.18 17.38 -13.70
CA LYS A 269 16.32 16.48 -14.49
C LYS A 269 14.94 16.43 -13.87
N MET A 270 13.90 16.51 -14.70
CA MET A 270 12.51 16.37 -14.26
C MET A 270 12.27 14.94 -13.77
N ILE A 271 11.67 14.80 -12.58
CA ILE A 271 11.20 13.53 -12.05
C ILE A 271 9.72 13.34 -12.40
N VAL A 272 8.89 14.28 -12.01
CA VAL A 272 7.44 14.26 -12.19
C VAL A 272 6.90 15.69 -12.04
N TYR A 273 5.77 16.00 -12.64
CA TYR A 273 5.00 17.18 -12.23
C TYR A 273 3.55 16.81 -11.97
N THR A 274 2.92 17.56 -11.05
CA THR A 274 1.50 17.40 -10.72
C THR A 274 0.73 18.64 -11.15
N GLN A 275 -0.53 18.46 -11.54
CA GLN A 275 -1.43 19.55 -11.91
C GLN A 275 -2.89 19.15 -11.70
N GLY A 276 -3.67 20.04 -11.08
CA GLY A 276 -5.11 19.86 -10.83
C GLY A 276 -5.90 21.11 -11.14
N LYS A 277 -7.22 21.04 -10.97
CA LYS A 277 -8.12 22.20 -11.21
C LYS A 277 -7.74 23.40 -10.34
N ASN A 278 -7.56 23.17 -9.04
CA ASN A 278 -7.21 24.21 -8.04
C ASN A 278 -5.80 23.98 -7.47
N LYS A 279 -4.99 23.14 -8.12
CA LYS A 279 -3.59 22.88 -7.78
C LYS A 279 -2.76 23.28 -9.01
N PRO A 280 -2.02 24.41 -8.97
CA PRO A 280 -1.16 24.81 -10.07
C PRO A 280 -0.10 23.75 -10.34
N ARG A 281 0.49 23.78 -11.52
CA ARG A 281 1.58 22.88 -11.88
C ARG A 281 2.73 22.98 -10.86
N GLN A 282 3.07 21.87 -10.26
CA GLN A 282 4.18 21.73 -9.33
C GLN A 282 5.19 20.73 -9.91
N ASN A 283 6.40 21.21 -10.18
CA ASN A 283 7.47 20.41 -10.72
C ASN A 283 8.34 19.83 -9.60
N SER A 284 8.68 18.55 -9.68
CA SER A 284 9.70 17.90 -8.88
C SER A 284 10.88 17.56 -9.78
N VAL A 285 12.04 18.09 -9.45
CA VAL A 285 13.28 17.93 -10.22
C VAL A 285 14.36 17.31 -9.35
N ALA A 286 15.30 16.59 -9.96
CA ALA A 286 16.41 15.96 -9.27
C ALA A 286 17.36 17.00 -8.66
N SER A 287 17.86 16.69 -7.47
CA SER A 287 18.81 17.50 -6.69
C SER A 287 20.28 17.08 -6.98
N GLU A 288 21.22 17.50 -6.16
CA GLU A 288 22.64 17.07 -6.20
C GLU A 288 22.92 15.90 -5.24
N LYS A 289 21.89 15.24 -4.71
CA LYS A 289 22.06 14.26 -3.62
C LYS A 289 22.17 12.81 -4.10
N GLY A 290 21.90 12.56 -5.39
CA GLY A 290 21.89 11.21 -5.95
C GLY A 290 23.26 10.53 -5.84
N THR A 291 23.23 9.26 -5.44
CA THR A 291 24.45 8.44 -5.25
C THR A 291 24.57 7.33 -6.29
N PHE A 292 23.60 7.23 -7.21
CA PHE A 292 23.55 6.20 -8.25
C PHE A 292 23.11 6.78 -9.60
N GLU A 293 23.74 7.88 -10.03
CA GLU A 293 23.33 8.65 -11.22
C GLU A 293 23.84 8.07 -12.54
N THR A 294 24.96 7.37 -12.54
CA THR A 294 25.69 6.96 -13.77
C THR A 294 25.74 5.46 -14.00
N GLU A 295 25.61 4.67 -12.97
CA GLU A 295 25.71 3.21 -13.02
C GLU A 295 24.49 2.61 -13.73
N LYS A 296 24.64 1.42 -14.33
CA LYS A 296 23.56 0.78 -15.07
C LYS A 296 22.36 0.41 -14.16
N LEU A 297 21.16 0.74 -14.64
CA LEU A 297 19.90 0.55 -13.90
C LEU A 297 18.87 -0.19 -14.75
N ALA A 298 18.30 -1.25 -14.20
CA ALA A 298 17.11 -1.91 -14.71
C ALA A 298 15.97 -1.83 -13.68
N VAL A 299 14.78 -1.44 -14.10
CA VAL A 299 13.58 -1.41 -13.26
C VAL A 299 12.60 -2.48 -13.75
N LEU A 300 12.22 -3.39 -12.86
CA LEU A 300 11.23 -4.42 -13.13
C LEU A 300 9.84 -3.92 -12.77
N ILE A 301 8.88 -4.04 -13.69
CA ILE A 301 7.48 -3.70 -13.48
C ILE A 301 6.55 -4.80 -14.00
N ASP A 302 5.34 -4.86 -13.45
CA ASP A 302 4.26 -5.69 -13.92
C ASP A 302 2.91 -4.95 -13.89
N GLU A 303 1.83 -5.63 -14.24
CA GLU A 303 0.46 -5.09 -14.27
C GLU A 303 -0.04 -4.55 -12.93
N ASN A 304 0.60 -4.94 -11.82
CA ASN A 304 0.30 -4.49 -10.45
C ASN A 304 1.21 -3.34 -9.98
N SER A 305 2.21 -2.97 -10.77
CA SER A 305 3.06 -1.80 -10.50
C SER A 305 2.25 -0.52 -10.76
N ALA A 306 1.93 0.25 -9.72
CA ALA A 306 1.01 1.38 -9.84
C ALA A 306 1.52 2.66 -9.15
N SER A 307 0.99 3.82 -9.54
CA SER A 307 1.16 5.12 -8.86
C SER A 307 2.64 5.49 -8.64
N ALA A 308 3.13 5.53 -7.38
CA ALA A 308 4.53 5.83 -7.03
C ALA A 308 5.55 4.94 -7.77
N SER A 309 5.22 3.66 -8.00
CA SER A 309 6.06 2.76 -8.82
C SER A 309 6.16 3.24 -10.27
N GLU A 310 5.06 3.77 -10.80
CA GLU A 310 5.01 4.31 -12.17
C GLU A 310 5.72 5.65 -12.28
N ILE A 311 5.80 6.42 -11.19
CA ILE A 311 6.59 7.66 -11.12
C ILE A 311 8.08 7.31 -11.26
N VAL A 312 8.58 6.35 -10.48
CA VAL A 312 9.98 5.91 -10.57
C VAL A 312 10.29 5.33 -11.95
N ALA A 313 9.47 4.40 -12.45
CA ALA A 313 9.66 3.81 -13.76
C ALA A 313 9.57 4.85 -14.90
N GLY A 314 8.61 5.79 -14.82
CA GLY A 314 8.44 6.87 -15.77
C GLY A 314 9.59 7.89 -15.73
N ALA A 315 10.09 8.23 -14.55
CA ALA A 315 11.24 9.12 -14.39
C ALA A 315 12.52 8.51 -15.02
N VAL A 316 12.75 7.22 -14.78
CA VAL A 316 13.88 6.48 -15.35
C VAL A 316 13.74 6.35 -16.87
N GLN A 317 12.58 5.96 -17.38
CA GLN A 317 12.35 5.75 -18.82
C GLN A 317 12.41 7.06 -19.61
N ASP A 318 11.72 8.10 -19.13
CA ASP A 318 11.55 9.34 -19.85
C ASP A 318 12.82 10.23 -19.86
N ASN A 319 13.76 9.99 -18.93
CA ASN A 319 15.09 10.60 -18.96
C ASN A 319 16.15 9.74 -19.67
N ASP A 320 15.77 8.60 -20.26
CA ASP A 320 16.69 7.61 -20.86
C ASP A 320 17.78 7.14 -19.86
N ARG A 321 17.44 7.12 -18.54
CA ARG A 321 18.39 6.82 -17.47
C ARG A 321 18.66 5.33 -17.29
N GLY A 322 17.71 4.50 -17.64
CA GLY A 322 17.80 3.06 -17.46
C GLY A 322 16.79 2.32 -18.34
N ILE A 323 16.71 1.01 -18.14
CA ILE A 323 15.81 0.14 -18.89
C ILE A 323 14.65 -0.32 -18.03
N ILE A 324 13.48 -0.42 -18.62
CA ILE A 324 12.28 -0.95 -17.98
C ILE A 324 12.02 -2.36 -18.54
N VAL A 325 11.89 -3.35 -17.66
CA VAL A 325 11.71 -4.76 -18.05
C VAL A 325 10.45 -5.32 -17.41
N GLY A 326 9.66 -6.06 -18.17
CA GLY A 326 8.49 -6.74 -17.63
C GLY A 326 7.24 -6.57 -18.46
N ARG A 327 6.13 -6.16 -17.87
CA ARG A 327 4.83 -5.94 -18.53
C ARG A 327 4.33 -4.52 -18.25
N ARG A 328 3.35 -4.09 -19.05
CA ARG A 328 2.72 -2.79 -18.89
C ARG A 328 2.18 -2.60 -17.48
N SER A 329 2.50 -1.47 -16.85
CA SER A 329 2.07 -1.15 -15.49
C SER A 329 0.56 -0.87 -15.40
N PHE A 330 0.06 -0.63 -14.22
CA PHE A 330 -1.37 -0.48 -13.93
C PHE A 330 -2.03 0.70 -14.65
N GLY A 331 -1.38 1.88 -14.66
CA GLY A 331 -1.92 3.09 -15.24
C GLY A 331 -2.69 3.96 -14.25
N LYS A 332 -2.17 4.18 -13.03
CA LYS A 332 -2.73 5.12 -12.06
C LYS A 332 -1.92 6.41 -12.03
N GLY A 333 -2.41 7.45 -12.73
CA GLY A 333 -1.79 8.76 -12.84
C GLY A 333 -2.50 9.85 -12.02
N LEU A 334 -3.14 9.48 -10.90
CA LEU A 334 -3.92 10.37 -10.04
C LEU A 334 -3.18 10.62 -8.72
N VAL A 335 -3.27 11.87 -8.24
CA VAL A 335 -2.75 12.31 -6.94
C VAL A 335 -3.92 12.46 -5.98
N GLN A 336 -3.83 11.81 -4.83
CA GLN A 336 -4.85 11.83 -3.79
C GLN A 336 -4.35 12.59 -2.57
N GLU A 337 -5.26 13.31 -1.92
CA GLU A 337 -5.04 13.94 -0.63
C GLU A 337 -6.02 13.36 0.39
N GLN A 338 -5.55 13.05 1.59
CA GLN A 338 -6.38 12.57 2.69
C GLN A 338 -6.74 13.76 3.58
N LYS A 339 -8.04 13.91 3.87
CA LYS A 339 -8.56 14.87 4.84
C LYS A 339 -9.32 14.14 5.93
N GLU A 340 -8.92 14.32 7.16
CA GLU A 340 -9.58 13.76 8.34
C GLU A 340 -10.70 14.67 8.82
N PHE A 341 -11.78 14.08 9.33
CA PHE A 341 -12.91 14.75 9.95
C PHE A 341 -12.81 14.68 11.49
N ILE A 342 -13.64 15.49 12.17
CA ILE A 342 -13.63 15.61 13.63
C ILE A 342 -14.04 14.29 14.32
N ASP A 343 -14.87 13.47 13.67
CA ASP A 343 -15.31 12.18 14.16
C ASP A 343 -14.25 11.06 14.00
N GLY A 344 -13.08 11.40 13.45
CA GLY A 344 -11.98 10.45 13.20
C GLY A 344 -12.09 9.68 11.88
N SER A 345 -13.14 9.88 11.10
CA SER A 345 -13.21 9.38 9.72
C SER A 345 -12.36 10.22 8.77
N ALA A 346 -12.14 9.75 7.55
CA ALA A 346 -11.40 10.50 6.54
C ALA A 346 -11.94 10.29 5.13
N ILE A 347 -11.61 11.23 4.24
CA ILE A 347 -11.73 11.03 2.81
C ILE A 347 -10.36 11.06 2.15
N ARG A 348 -10.18 10.21 1.15
CA ARG A 348 -9.12 10.34 0.13
C ARG A 348 -9.75 10.86 -1.13
N LEU A 349 -9.37 12.05 -1.54
CA LEU A 349 -9.92 12.72 -2.72
C LEU A 349 -8.84 12.89 -3.78
N THR A 350 -9.16 12.56 -5.01
CA THR A 350 -8.33 12.87 -6.17
C THR A 350 -8.35 14.37 -6.44
N ILE A 351 -7.18 15.03 -6.31
CA ILE A 351 -7.03 16.49 -6.41
C ILE A 351 -6.19 16.95 -7.60
N ALA A 352 -5.40 16.05 -8.19
CA ALA A 352 -4.53 16.34 -9.31
C ALA A 352 -4.24 15.09 -10.15
N ARG A 353 -3.66 15.30 -11.34
CA ARG A 353 -2.96 14.28 -12.13
C ARG A 353 -1.47 14.48 -12.03
N TYR A 354 -0.71 13.41 -12.19
CA TYR A 354 0.72 13.54 -12.39
C TYR A 354 1.13 13.18 -13.82
N TYR A 355 2.24 13.74 -14.22
CA TYR A 355 2.80 13.65 -15.56
C TYR A 355 4.28 13.30 -15.47
N THR A 356 4.73 12.41 -16.31
CA THR A 356 6.14 12.00 -16.38
C THR A 356 7.00 13.11 -17.03
N PRO A 357 8.34 13.00 -17.05
CA PRO A 357 9.22 14.04 -17.60
C PRO A 357 8.91 14.46 -19.04
N THR A 358 8.45 13.55 -19.90
CA THR A 358 8.04 13.89 -21.28
C THR A 358 6.69 14.61 -21.37
N GLY A 359 5.99 14.77 -20.26
CA GLY A 359 4.67 15.41 -20.20
C GLY A 359 3.49 14.46 -20.43
N ARG A 360 3.71 13.16 -20.54
CA ARG A 360 2.62 12.18 -20.68
C ARG A 360 1.90 11.91 -19.35
N CYS A 361 0.57 11.96 -19.38
CA CYS A 361 -0.25 11.41 -18.31
C CYS A 361 -0.44 9.91 -18.56
N ILE A 362 -0.10 9.09 -17.57
CA ILE A 362 -0.16 7.63 -17.72
C ILE A 362 -1.49 7.04 -17.25
N GLN A 363 -2.40 7.88 -16.74
CA GLN A 363 -3.71 7.45 -16.26
C GLN A 363 -4.48 6.70 -17.33
N LYS A 364 -4.85 5.44 -17.04
CA LYS A 364 -5.76 4.68 -17.90
C LYS A 364 -7.17 5.28 -17.88
N PRO A 365 -7.95 5.18 -18.97
CA PRO A 365 -9.29 5.75 -19.05
C PRO A 365 -10.20 5.21 -17.94
N TYR A 366 -11.06 6.08 -17.42
CA TYR A 366 -12.17 5.71 -16.53
C TYR A 366 -13.38 6.57 -16.84
N THR A 367 -14.56 6.09 -16.46
CA THR A 367 -15.82 6.82 -16.55
C THR A 367 -16.36 7.03 -15.14
N ASN A 368 -16.77 8.24 -14.81
CA ASN A 368 -17.34 8.58 -13.53
C ASN A 368 -18.56 7.68 -13.23
N GLY A 369 -18.67 7.14 -12.02
CA GLY A 369 -19.73 6.24 -11.60
C GLY A 369 -19.62 4.80 -12.15
N ARG A 370 -18.54 4.46 -12.87
CA ARG A 370 -18.30 3.11 -13.40
C ARG A 370 -17.00 2.51 -12.86
N THR A 371 -16.91 2.44 -11.55
CA THR A 371 -15.73 1.92 -10.85
C THR A 371 -15.49 0.43 -11.16
N GLU A 372 -16.55 -0.36 -11.35
CA GLU A 372 -16.44 -1.78 -11.72
C GLU A 372 -15.74 -1.96 -13.07
N ASP A 373 -16.12 -1.18 -14.09
CA ASP A 373 -15.50 -1.27 -15.44
C ASP A 373 -13.99 -0.99 -15.39
N TYR A 374 -13.58 -0.09 -14.50
CA TYR A 374 -12.17 0.27 -14.31
C TYR A 374 -11.33 -0.89 -13.75
N TYR A 375 -11.88 -1.66 -12.82
CA TYR A 375 -11.21 -2.84 -12.26
C TYR A 375 -11.39 -4.08 -13.14
N HIS A 376 -12.49 -4.21 -13.88
CA HIS A 376 -12.66 -5.26 -14.89
C HIS A 376 -11.65 -5.18 -16.04
N GLU A 377 -11.06 -4.02 -16.32
CA GLU A 377 -10.00 -3.87 -17.32
C GLU A 377 -8.79 -4.76 -16.98
N GLU A 378 -8.48 -4.96 -15.70
CA GLU A 378 -7.40 -5.85 -15.26
C GLU A 378 -7.66 -7.31 -15.67
N ALA A 379 -8.86 -7.82 -15.45
CA ALA A 379 -9.27 -9.14 -15.91
C ALA A 379 -9.26 -9.23 -17.46
N THR A 380 -9.63 -8.13 -18.13
CA THR A 380 -9.60 -8.03 -19.60
C THR A 380 -8.18 -8.14 -20.16
N ARG A 381 -7.16 -7.61 -19.48
CA ARG A 381 -5.75 -7.76 -19.88
C ARG A 381 -5.36 -9.23 -19.99
N TYR A 382 -5.87 -10.06 -19.08
CA TYR A 382 -5.63 -11.50 -19.09
C TYR A 382 -6.29 -12.18 -20.31
N THR A 383 -7.56 -11.89 -20.54
CA THR A 383 -8.36 -12.54 -21.60
C THR A 383 -8.06 -12.01 -23.00
N SER A 384 -7.57 -10.78 -23.12
CA SER A 384 -7.17 -10.18 -24.42
C SER A 384 -5.81 -10.67 -24.93
N GLY A 385 -5.06 -11.42 -24.13
CA GLY A 385 -3.70 -11.86 -24.48
C GLY A 385 -2.62 -10.78 -24.25
N GLU A 386 -2.96 -9.64 -23.65
CA GLU A 386 -1.99 -8.56 -23.37
C GLU A 386 -0.81 -9.02 -22.50
N LEU A 387 -1.06 -9.93 -21.58
CA LEU A 387 0.00 -10.45 -20.70
C LEU A 387 0.88 -11.50 -21.38
N LEU A 388 0.48 -11.96 -22.56
CA LEU A 388 1.19 -12.98 -23.34
C LEU A 388 1.94 -12.40 -24.55
N HIS A 389 1.42 -11.30 -25.13
CA HIS A 389 1.94 -10.73 -26.38
C HIS A 389 2.00 -9.20 -26.30
N ALA A 390 3.18 -8.63 -26.54
CA ALA A 390 3.37 -7.17 -26.54
C ALA A 390 2.46 -6.45 -27.54
N ASP A 391 2.21 -7.06 -28.70
CA ASP A 391 1.38 -6.49 -29.77
C ASP A 391 -0.12 -6.46 -29.43
N SER A 392 -0.55 -7.21 -28.42
CA SER A 392 -1.94 -7.22 -27.92
C SER A 392 -2.25 -6.02 -27.02
N VAL A 393 -1.24 -5.25 -26.63
CA VAL A 393 -1.42 -4.05 -25.79
C VAL A 393 -2.12 -2.96 -26.59
N LYS A 394 -3.29 -2.52 -26.13
CA LYS A 394 -4.02 -1.41 -26.74
C LYS A 394 -3.37 -0.07 -26.38
N ILE A 395 -2.62 0.50 -27.33
CA ILE A 395 -1.93 1.78 -27.17
C ILE A 395 -2.71 2.88 -27.89
N ASN A 396 -2.94 4.01 -27.20
CA ASN A 396 -3.46 5.20 -27.85
C ASN A 396 -2.34 5.91 -28.63
N LYS A 397 -2.26 5.65 -29.92
CA LYS A 397 -1.23 6.24 -30.82
C LYS A 397 -1.27 7.76 -30.91
N LYS A 398 -2.36 8.41 -30.48
CA LYS A 398 -2.47 9.89 -30.42
C LYS A 398 -1.69 10.49 -29.24
N LEU A 399 -1.47 9.71 -28.18
CA LEU A 399 -0.74 10.11 -26.99
C LEU A 399 0.73 9.66 -27.08
N LYS A 400 1.40 10.04 -28.17
CA LYS A 400 2.79 9.72 -28.47
C LYS A 400 3.71 10.84 -28.00
N TYR A 401 4.74 10.49 -27.26
CA TYR A 401 5.77 11.39 -26.75
C TYR A 401 7.15 10.86 -27.11
N LYS A 402 8.16 11.70 -26.99
CA LYS A 402 9.55 11.36 -27.32
C LYS A 402 10.47 11.71 -26.17
N THR A 403 11.33 10.79 -25.77
CA THR A 403 12.37 11.02 -24.77
C THR A 403 13.52 11.87 -25.35
N PRO A 404 14.41 12.46 -24.56
CA PRO A 404 15.59 13.16 -25.04
C PRO A 404 16.47 12.31 -25.96
N GLY A 405 16.61 11.00 -25.69
CA GLY A 405 17.34 10.05 -26.54
C GLY A 405 16.59 9.59 -27.79
N GLY A 406 15.37 10.10 -27.99
CA GLY A 406 14.58 9.81 -29.20
C GLY A 406 13.67 8.59 -29.11
N LYS A 407 13.62 7.89 -27.98
CA LYS A 407 12.70 6.76 -27.75
C LYS A 407 11.26 7.24 -27.76
N ILE A 408 10.38 6.44 -28.38
CA ILE A 408 8.93 6.70 -28.38
C ILE A 408 8.30 6.07 -27.15
N VAL A 409 7.54 6.87 -26.41
CA VAL A 409 6.75 6.45 -25.25
C VAL A 409 5.30 6.93 -25.39
N TYR A 410 4.38 6.26 -24.72
CA TYR A 410 2.95 6.53 -24.85
C TYR A 410 2.31 6.88 -23.51
N GLY A 411 1.28 7.72 -23.53
CA GLY A 411 0.44 8.05 -22.39
C GLY A 411 -0.89 7.30 -22.40
N GLY A 412 -1.69 7.51 -21.33
CA GLY A 412 -3.08 7.05 -21.27
C GLY A 412 -3.26 5.56 -20.95
N GLY A 413 -2.26 4.88 -20.40
CA GLY A 413 -2.39 3.45 -20.12
C GLY A 413 -1.20 2.81 -19.38
N GLY A 414 -0.57 3.53 -18.44
CA GLY A 414 0.58 3.03 -17.69
C GLY A 414 1.92 3.19 -18.41
N ILE A 415 2.94 2.57 -17.86
CA ILE A 415 4.31 2.53 -18.39
C ILE A 415 4.50 1.24 -19.18
N MET A 416 4.84 1.36 -20.48
CA MET A 416 5.23 0.23 -21.31
C MET A 416 6.69 -0.12 -21.05
N PRO A 417 7.04 -1.39 -20.84
CA PRO A 417 8.44 -1.78 -20.67
C PRO A 417 9.23 -1.66 -21.98
N ASP A 418 10.54 -1.46 -21.87
CA ASP A 418 11.47 -1.51 -23.01
C ASP A 418 11.70 -2.95 -23.48
N TYR A 419 11.68 -3.89 -22.52
CA TYR A 419 11.74 -5.33 -22.78
C TYR A 419 10.50 -6.01 -22.20
N PHE A 420 9.59 -6.39 -23.07
CA PHE A 420 8.39 -7.13 -22.68
C PHE A 420 8.73 -8.59 -22.34
N ILE A 421 8.25 -9.06 -21.19
CA ILE A 421 8.38 -10.45 -20.74
C ILE A 421 6.97 -11.01 -20.48
N PRO A 422 6.50 -11.97 -21.26
CA PRO A 422 5.18 -12.55 -21.07
C PRO A 422 5.05 -13.32 -19.76
N ILE A 423 3.80 -13.55 -19.32
CA ILE A 423 3.54 -14.54 -18.27
C ILE A 423 3.88 -15.92 -18.80
N ASP A 424 4.64 -16.68 -18.02
CA ASP A 424 4.96 -18.07 -18.33
C ASP A 424 3.75 -18.97 -17.98
N THR A 425 2.92 -19.25 -18.97
CA THR A 425 1.76 -20.14 -18.81
C THR A 425 2.14 -21.62 -18.69
N GLY A 426 3.34 -22.01 -19.12
CA GLY A 426 3.82 -23.38 -18.98
C GLY A 426 4.11 -23.78 -17.54
N LYS A 427 4.44 -22.79 -16.70
CA LYS A 427 4.64 -22.97 -15.24
C LYS A 427 3.33 -23.02 -14.45
N VAL A 428 2.19 -22.67 -15.06
CA VAL A 428 0.89 -22.63 -14.40
C VAL A 428 0.08 -23.86 -14.82
N SER A 429 -0.34 -24.66 -13.86
CA SER A 429 -1.34 -25.72 -14.05
C SER A 429 -2.38 -25.62 -12.94
N ARG A 430 -3.53 -26.29 -13.14
CA ARG A 430 -4.56 -26.34 -12.09
C ARG A 430 -3.99 -26.85 -10.77
N TYR A 431 -3.15 -27.88 -10.82
CA TYR A 431 -2.53 -28.44 -9.62
C TYR A 431 -1.59 -27.43 -8.94
N VAL A 432 -0.73 -26.73 -9.70
CA VAL A 432 0.14 -25.67 -9.16
C VAL A 432 -0.71 -24.59 -8.52
N SER A 433 -1.78 -24.13 -9.19
CA SER A 433 -2.68 -23.12 -8.66
C SER A 433 -3.38 -23.57 -7.36
N GLU A 434 -3.87 -24.81 -7.30
CA GLU A 434 -4.48 -25.36 -6.08
C GLU A 434 -3.48 -25.48 -4.93
N LEU A 435 -2.23 -25.87 -5.19
CA LEU A 435 -1.18 -25.92 -4.17
C LEU A 435 -0.84 -24.52 -3.61
N VAL A 436 -0.81 -23.51 -4.48
CA VAL A 436 -0.53 -22.12 -4.08
C VAL A 436 -1.73 -21.51 -3.37
N TYR A 437 -2.93 -21.60 -3.95
CA TYR A 437 -4.16 -21.01 -3.39
C TYR A 437 -4.49 -21.56 -1.99
N ASN A 438 -4.31 -22.87 -1.78
CA ASN A 438 -4.51 -23.50 -0.47
C ASN A 438 -3.29 -23.41 0.44
N ASN A 439 -2.27 -22.62 0.10
CA ASN A 439 -1.04 -22.40 0.88
C ASN A 439 -0.24 -23.70 1.20
N ILE A 440 -0.47 -24.78 0.46
CA ILE A 440 0.08 -26.12 0.75
C ILE A 440 1.60 -26.13 0.73
N ILE A 441 2.22 -25.45 -0.25
CA ILE A 441 3.69 -25.47 -0.41
C ILE A 441 4.36 -24.76 0.78
N ASN A 442 3.83 -23.61 1.20
CA ASN A 442 4.37 -22.87 2.33
C ASN A 442 4.21 -23.62 3.66
N ASP A 443 3.02 -24.19 3.90
CA ASP A 443 2.72 -24.94 5.11
C ASP A 443 3.57 -26.20 5.21
N PHE A 444 3.73 -26.92 4.10
CA PHE A 444 4.63 -28.08 4.03
C PHE A 444 6.08 -27.67 4.30
N ALA A 445 6.56 -26.59 3.68
CA ALA A 445 7.92 -26.09 3.88
C ALA A 445 8.19 -25.78 5.36
N LEU A 446 7.25 -25.12 6.03
CA LEU A 446 7.35 -24.80 7.46
C LEU A 446 7.42 -26.09 8.32
N GLU A 447 6.53 -27.07 8.08
CA GLU A 447 6.58 -28.35 8.78
C GLU A 447 7.88 -29.12 8.48
N TYR A 448 8.32 -29.15 7.23
CA TYR A 448 9.56 -29.81 6.80
C TYR A 448 10.77 -29.23 7.50
N VAL A 449 10.91 -27.89 7.49
CA VAL A 449 12.01 -27.21 8.19
C VAL A 449 11.96 -27.48 9.69
N ASN A 450 10.79 -27.40 10.32
CA ASN A 450 10.66 -27.67 11.75
C ASN A 450 11.10 -29.10 12.12
N LYS A 451 10.75 -30.08 11.29
CA LYS A 451 11.16 -31.52 11.52
C LYS A 451 12.64 -31.76 11.24
N LYS A 452 13.23 -31.04 10.27
CA LYS A 452 14.57 -31.31 9.74
C LYS A 452 15.62 -30.29 10.11
N ARG A 453 15.29 -29.26 10.91
CA ARG A 453 16.14 -28.09 11.22
C ARG A 453 17.55 -28.47 11.65
N ALA A 454 17.69 -29.56 12.44
CA ALA A 454 18.99 -30.02 12.91
C ALA A 454 19.90 -30.53 11.79
N SER A 455 19.33 -31.05 10.71
CA SER A 455 20.06 -31.57 9.53
C SER A 455 20.21 -30.53 8.39
N LEU A 456 19.39 -29.48 8.38
CA LEU A 456 19.44 -28.43 7.37
C LEU A 456 20.46 -27.35 7.77
N LYS A 457 21.75 -27.68 7.67
CA LYS A 457 22.86 -26.78 8.05
C LYS A 457 23.52 -26.22 6.80
N TYR A 458 23.27 -24.95 6.50
CA TYR A 458 23.88 -24.21 5.41
C TYR A 458 24.52 -22.93 5.94
N ALA A 459 25.66 -22.53 5.39
CA ALA A 459 26.41 -21.36 5.85
C ALA A 459 25.62 -20.05 5.68
N ASN A 460 24.86 -19.94 4.59
CA ASN A 460 24.00 -18.81 4.26
C ASN A 460 22.98 -19.19 3.16
N ALA A 461 22.10 -18.25 2.81
CA ALA A 461 21.07 -18.46 1.79
C ALA A 461 21.64 -18.75 0.39
N ALA A 462 22.79 -18.17 0.03
CA ALA A 462 23.45 -18.42 -1.26
C ALA A 462 24.00 -19.86 -1.34
N ALA A 463 24.62 -20.35 -0.27
CA ALA A 463 25.07 -21.74 -0.16
C ALA A 463 23.86 -22.71 -0.21
N PHE A 464 22.78 -22.39 0.50
CA PHE A 464 21.53 -23.14 0.42
C PHE A 464 20.99 -23.20 -1.00
N ASN A 465 20.92 -22.06 -1.69
CA ASN A 465 20.41 -22.01 -3.08
C ASN A 465 21.24 -22.88 -4.05
N LYS A 466 22.54 -22.99 -3.84
CA LYS A 466 23.40 -23.86 -4.67
C LYS A 466 23.27 -25.33 -4.33
N GLN A 467 23.09 -25.68 -3.07
CA GLN A 467 23.25 -27.04 -2.57
C GLN A 467 21.92 -27.78 -2.31
N PHE A 468 20.87 -27.06 -1.91
CA PHE A 468 19.59 -27.69 -1.61
C PHE A 468 18.83 -28.03 -2.90
N VAL A 469 18.47 -29.29 -3.04
CA VAL A 469 17.68 -29.80 -4.16
C VAL A 469 16.42 -30.45 -3.60
N VAL A 470 15.28 -30.15 -4.20
CA VAL A 470 14.02 -30.84 -3.93
C VAL A 470 14.07 -32.18 -4.68
N ASP A 471 14.48 -33.22 -4.00
CA ASP A 471 14.56 -34.57 -4.56
C ASP A 471 13.18 -35.26 -4.65
N ALA A 472 13.14 -36.43 -5.27
CA ALA A 472 11.92 -37.21 -5.42
C ALA A 472 11.26 -37.59 -4.08
N LYS A 473 12.05 -37.73 -3.01
CA LYS A 473 11.54 -38.02 -1.67
C LYS A 473 10.79 -36.84 -1.08
N ILE A 474 11.41 -35.64 -1.10
CA ILE A 474 10.80 -34.41 -0.62
C ILE A 474 9.53 -34.10 -1.42
N PHE A 475 9.58 -34.26 -2.74
CA PHE A 475 8.42 -34.06 -3.61
C PHE A 475 7.28 -35.04 -3.31
N ASN A 476 7.57 -36.31 -3.04
CA ASN A 476 6.57 -37.30 -2.64
C ASN A 476 5.96 -36.97 -1.25
N GLU A 477 6.77 -36.49 -0.30
CA GLU A 477 6.28 -36.01 0.99
C GLU A 477 5.32 -34.83 0.81
N LEU A 478 5.62 -33.87 -0.10
CA LEU A 478 4.72 -32.77 -0.45
C LEU A 478 3.40 -33.28 -1.06
N LYS A 479 3.45 -34.26 -1.99
CA LYS A 479 2.22 -34.84 -2.59
C LYS A 479 1.33 -35.51 -1.52
N GLN A 480 1.93 -36.27 -0.60
CA GLN A 480 1.19 -36.88 0.52
C GLN A 480 0.58 -35.80 1.43
N TYR A 481 1.33 -34.73 1.71
CA TYR A 481 0.84 -33.61 2.48
C TYR A 481 -0.34 -32.92 1.80
N ALA A 482 -0.25 -32.67 0.49
CA ALA A 482 -1.33 -32.08 -0.32
C ALA A 482 -2.59 -32.95 -0.28
N ALA A 483 -2.46 -34.25 -0.51
CA ALA A 483 -3.58 -35.20 -0.47
C ALA A 483 -4.26 -35.23 0.91
N LYS A 484 -3.48 -35.21 2.00
CA LYS A 484 -4.00 -35.15 3.38
C LYS A 484 -4.78 -33.84 3.65
N ASN A 485 -4.44 -32.76 2.97
CA ASN A 485 -5.13 -31.47 3.03
C ASN A 485 -6.15 -31.30 1.89
N LYS A 486 -6.68 -32.41 1.33
CA LYS A 486 -7.76 -32.46 0.33
C LYS A 486 -7.42 -31.88 -1.05
N VAL A 487 -6.14 -31.62 -1.35
CA VAL A 487 -5.68 -31.25 -2.69
C VAL A 487 -5.28 -32.52 -3.43
N LYS A 488 -6.07 -32.89 -4.45
CA LYS A 488 -5.84 -34.10 -5.24
C LYS A 488 -4.72 -33.90 -6.26
N GLN A 489 -3.83 -34.89 -6.38
CA GLN A 489 -2.81 -34.86 -7.41
C GLN A 489 -3.44 -34.82 -8.80
N GLN A 490 -2.88 -33.98 -9.66
CA GLN A 490 -3.26 -33.85 -11.07
C GLN A 490 -2.00 -33.92 -11.95
N PRO A 491 -2.13 -34.20 -13.25
CA PRO A 491 -1.00 -34.14 -14.17
C PRO A 491 -0.35 -32.74 -14.18
N VAL A 492 0.97 -32.72 -14.21
CA VAL A 492 1.77 -31.49 -14.21
C VAL A 492 2.83 -31.63 -15.29
N SER A 493 3.05 -30.56 -16.08
CA SER A 493 4.15 -30.47 -17.04
C SER A 493 5.51 -30.43 -16.31
N ASP A 494 6.59 -30.69 -17.04
CA ASP A 494 7.95 -30.56 -16.48
C ASP A 494 8.21 -29.14 -15.98
N GLN A 495 7.76 -28.11 -16.70
CA GLN A 495 7.84 -26.72 -16.26
C GLN A 495 7.02 -26.45 -14.99
N GLY A 496 5.85 -27.07 -14.87
CA GLY A 496 5.03 -26.99 -13.64
C GLY A 496 5.71 -27.67 -12.44
N LEU A 497 6.37 -28.82 -12.67
CA LEU A 497 7.17 -29.49 -11.63
C LEU A 497 8.35 -28.62 -11.18
N GLU A 498 9.05 -28.02 -12.12
CA GLU A 498 10.14 -27.08 -11.85
C GLU A 498 9.63 -25.89 -11.02
N SER A 499 8.47 -25.32 -11.38
CA SER A 499 7.82 -24.24 -10.61
C SER A 499 7.50 -24.64 -9.16
N ILE A 500 6.91 -25.84 -8.95
CA ILE A 500 6.64 -26.35 -7.60
C ILE A 500 7.95 -26.52 -6.81
N ASN A 501 8.97 -27.09 -7.43
CA ASN A 501 10.26 -27.33 -6.78
C ASN A 501 10.95 -26.00 -6.40
N ASN A 502 10.93 -25.01 -7.28
CA ASN A 502 11.50 -23.69 -7.00
C ASN A 502 10.72 -22.97 -5.89
N LEU A 503 9.37 -23.00 -5.92
CA LEU A 503 8.55 -22.43 -4.86
C LEU A 503 8.79 -23.13 -3.52
N LEU A 504 8.83 -24.45 -3.48
CA LEU A 504 9.10 -25.20 -2.27
C LEU A 504 10.49 -24.85 -1.71
N LYS A 505 11.51 -24.84 -2.55
CA LYS A 505 12.87 -24.43 -2.18
C LYS A 505 12.88 -23.00 -1.62
N ALA A 506 12.17 -22.05 -2.24
CA ALA A 506 12.07 -20.68 -1.78
C ALA A 506 11.40 -20.59 -0.39
N TYR A 507 10.30 -21.30 -0.15
CA TYR A 507 9.64 -21.31 1.16
C TYR A 507 10.49 -22.01 2.25
N VAL A 508 11.24 -23.04 1.89
CA VAL A 508 12.23 -23.65 2.82
C VAL A 508 13.32 -22.63 3.16
N ALA A 509 13.84 -21.88 2.16
CA ALA A 509 14.81 -20.81 2.40
C ALA A 509 14.24 -19.72 3.32
N LYS A 510 12.99 -19.26 3.07
CA LYS A 510 12.30 -18.31 3.95
C LYS A 510 12.25 -18.79 5.39
N SER A 511 11.87 -20.04 5.61
CA SER A 511 11.71 -20.63 6.94
C SER A 511 13.04 -20.88 7.67
N LEU A 512 14.13 -21.09 6.93
CA LEU A 512 15.46 -21.28 7.49
C LEU A 512 16.17 -19.96 7.81
N PHE A 513 16.02 -18.98 6.96
CA PHE A 513 16.73 -17.72 7.02
C PHE A 513 15.77 -16.52 7.20
N ASN A 514 15.21 -16.00 6.09
CA ASN A 514 14.35 -14.81 6.09
C ASN A 514 13.67 -14.59 4.72
N GLN A 515 12.93 -13.48 4.57
CA GLN A 515 12.27 -13.08 3.34
C GLN A 515 13.26 -12.81 2.18
N GLU A 516 14.44 -12.26 2.47
CA GLU A 516 15.49 -12.02 1.46
C GLU A 516 15.93 -13.34 0.79
N ALA A 517 16.08 -14.40 1.57
CA ALA A 517 16.42 -15.73 1.05
C ALA A 517 15.35 -16.31 0.12
N TRP A 518 14.08 -16.00 0.36
CA TRP A 518 12.99 -16.38 -0.53
C TRP A 518 13.14 -15.73 -1.90
N TYR A 519 13.41 -14.41 -1.94
CA TYR A 519 13.62 -13.69 -3.20
C TYR A 519 14.87 -14.18 -3.93
N LEU A 520 15.96 -14.44 -3.21
CA LEU A 520 17.21 -14.95 -3.80
C LEU A 520 16.98 -16.30 -4.53
N VAL A 521 16.21 -17.20 -3.93
CA VAL A 521 15.89 -18.49 -4.55
C VAL A 521 14.92 -18.30 -5.72
N LYS A 522 13.83 -17.58 -5.52
CA LYS A 522 12.79 -17.38 -6.54
C LYS A 522 13.33 -16.70 -7.78
N ASN A 523 14.16 -15.67 -7.61
CA ASN A 523 14.69 -14.87 -8.72
C ASN A 523 15.78 -15.60 -9.53
N SER A 524 16.36 -16.69 -9.00
CA SER A 524 17.34 -17.47 -9.75
C SER A 524 16.77 -18.12 -11.02
N ASP A 525 15.45 -18.32 -11.07
CA ASP A 525 14.74 -18.89 -12.24
C ASP A 525 13.69 -17.94 -12.84
N ASP A 526 13.70 -16.68 -12.47
CA ASP A 526 12.75 -15.68 -12.96
C ASP A 526 13.19 -15.09 -14.31
N GLU A 527 12.36 -15.20 -15.35
CA GLU A 527 12.67 -14.77 -16.72
C GLU A 527 12.86 -13.25 -16.85
N MET A 528 12.13 -12.44 -16.05
CA MET A 528 12.35 -10.99 -16.02
C MET A 528 13.71 -10.65 -15.42
N CYS A 529 14.09 -11.32 -14.32
CA CYS A 529 15.40 -11.15 -13.70
C CYS A 529 16.53 -11.59 -14.66
N LYS A 530 16.38 -12.74 -15.31
CA LYS A 530 17.35 -13.21 -16.32
C LYS A 530 17.51 -12.22 -17.47
N LYS A 531 16.40 -11.70 -18.01
CA LYS A 531 16.43 -10.71 -19.09
C LYS A 531 17.06 -9.39 -18.66
N ALA A 532 16.68 -8.89 -17.49
CA ALA A 532 17.23 -7.66 -16.93
C ALA A 532 18.74 -7.80 -16.69
N LEU A 533 19.17 -8.91 -16.10
CA LEU A 533 20.59 -9.21 -15.89
C LEU A 533 21.37 -9.23 -17.21
N LYS A 534 20.84 -9.92 -18.24
CA LYS A 534 21.46 -9.94 -19.56
C LYS A 534 21.58 -8.54 -20.18
N ALA A 535 20.56 -7.70 -20.02
CA ALA A 535 20.56 -6.35 -20.57
C ALA A 535 21.51 -5.40 -19.79
N LEU A 536 21.68 -5.59 -18.49
CA LEU A 536 22.66 -4.84 -17.67
C LEU A 536 24.11 -5.20 -18.04
N HIS A 537 24.39 -6.44 -18.45
CA HIS A 537 25.72 -6.88 -18.84
C HIS A 537 26.12 -6.49 -20.29
N GLN A 538 25.17 -6.07 -21.13
CA GLN A 538 25.43 -5.51 -22.47
C GLN A 538 25.91 -4.07 -22.39
#